data_b2f3982e370e692864cf5769a348bd35
#
_entry.id   b2f3982e370e692864cf5769a348bd35
#
_cell.length_a   1.000
_cell.length_b   1.000
_cell.length_c   1.000
_cell.angle_alpha   90.00
_cell.angle_beta   90.00
_cell.angle_gamma   90.00
#
_symmetry.space_group_name_H-M   'P 1'
#
loop_
_entity.id
_entity.type
_entity.pdbx_description
1 polymer ?
#
loop_
_entity_poly.entity_id
_entity_poly.type
_entity_poly.pdbx_seq_one_letter_code
_entity_poly.pdbx_strand_id
1 'polypeptide(L)'
;IVKADVQGSVEAVKQSLVKLSNDEVVVKIIHGGVGAINESDVILASASNAIIIGFNVRPDAMAKATADREGVDVRLYKVIYNAIEDVEAAMKGMLDPVYEEKVIGHAQVRQIFKASDVGNIAGSYVLDGYFQRGCKVRVSREGEQIFEGDLASLKRFKDDVKEVKAGFECGLVLDGFNDIAEDDVIEAYIMVEVPR
;
A
#
# COMPACT_ATOMS: atom_id res chain seq x y z
N ILE A 1 -1.00 15.29 -21.85
CA ILE A 1 -0.89 15.80 -23.22
C ILE A 1 -0.96 14.65 -24.20
N VAL A 2 -1.82 14.73 -25.20
CA VAL A 2 -2.01 13.70 -26.23
C VAL A 2 -1.53 14.21 -27.59
N LYS A 3 -0.64 13.47 -28.22
CA LYS A 3 -0.18 13.71 -29.60
C LYS A 3 -0.43 12.45 -30.42
N ALA A 4 -0.93 12.62 -31.62
CA ALA A 4 -1.18 11.53 -32.56
C ALA A 4 -0.86 11.91 -33.98
N ASP A 5 -0.82 10.93 -34.85
CA ASP A 5 -0.51 11.11 -36.28
C ASP A 5 -1.64 11.81 -37.08
N VAL A 6 -2.90 11.60 -36.66
CA VAL A 6 -4.07 12.22 -37.29
C VAL A 6 -5.06 12.73 -36.24
N GLN A 7 -5.91 13.70 -36.60
CA GLN A 7 -6.85 14.34 -35.68
C GLN A 7 -7.87 13.36 -35.11
N GLY A 8 -8.36 12.41 -35.89
CA GLY A 8 -9.27 11.39 -35.43
C GLY A 8 -8.68 10.52 -34.30
N SER A 9 -7.41 10.21 -34.40
CA SER A 9 -6.70 9.48 -33.35
C SER A 9 -6.50 10.31 -32.09
N VAL A 10 -6.21 11.61 -32.21
CA VAL A 10 -6.14 12.53 -31.06
C VAL A 10 -7.45 12.52 -30.30
N GLU A 11 -8.57 12.69 -30.96
CA GLU A 11 -9.90 12.71 -30.34
C GLU A 11 -10.27 11.36 -29.71
N ALA A 12 -9.97 10.26 -30.40
CA ALA A 12 -10.26 8.92 -29.90
C ALA A 12 -9.48 8.63 -28.60
N VAL A 13 -8.19 8.95 -28.57
CA VAL A 13 -7.35 8.75 -27.39
C VAL A 13 -7.82 9.65 -26.24
N LYS A 14 -8.08 10.93 -26.50
CA LYS A 14 -8.61 11.86 -25.49
C LYS A 14 -9.88 11.35 -24.85
N GLN A 15 -10.86 10.95 -25.63
CA GLN A 15 -12.13 10.44 -25.15
C GLN A 15 -11.98 9.16 -24.34
N SER A 16 -11.16 8.23 -24.81
CA SER A 16 -10.90 6.97 -24.11
C SER A 16 -10.23 7.17 -22.76
N LEU A 17 -9.28 8.10 -22.66
CA LEU A 17 -8.57 8.39 -21.41
C LEU A 17 -9.46 9.14 -20.41
N VAL A 18 -10.25 10.12 -20.87
CA VAL A 18 -11.16 10.88 -20.00
C VAL A 18 -12.23 9.98 -19.39
N LYS A 19 -12.69 8.96 -20.11
CA LYS A 19 -13.64 7.97 -19.59
C LYS A 19 -13.12 7.13 -18.42
N LEU A 20 -11.82 7.06 -18.22
CA LEU A 20 -11.22 6.36 -17.08
C LEU A 20 -11.40 7.12 -15.76
N SER A 21 -11.72 8.40 -15.81
CA SER A 21 -11.94 9.22 -14.62
C SER A 21 -13.02 8.62 -13.72
N ASN A 22 -12.77 8.66 -12.42
CA ASN A 22 -13.70 8.20 -11.40
C ASN A 22 -13.78 9.22 -10.25
N ASP A 23 -14.48 8.87 -9.17
CA ASP A 23 -14.67 9.77 -8.03
C ASP A 23 -13.36 10.06 -7.25
N GLU A 24 -12.36 9.23 -7.40
CA GLU A 24 -11.10 9.34 -6.66
C GLU A 24 -9.99 9.98 -7.49
N VAL A 25 -9.93 9.70 -8.79
CA VAL A 25 -8.89 10.20 -9.71
C VAL A 25 -9.52 10.69 -11.00
N VAL A 26 -9.14 11.90 -11.41
CA VAL A 26 -9.62 12.53 -12.64
C VAL A 26 -8.51 12.56 -13.68
N VAL A 27 -8.80 12.14 -14.91
CA VAL A 27 -7.93 12.31 -16.06
C VAL A 27 -8.28 13.64 -16.74
N LYS A 28 -7.31 14.54 -16.77
CA LYS A 28 -7.45 15.87 -17.38
C LYS A 28 -6.53 15.99 -18.60
N ILE A 29 -7.12 16.24 -19.77
CA ILE A 29 -6.38 16.50 -21.01
C ILE A 29 -6.12 17.99 -21.08
N ILE A 30 -4.87 18.41 -20.94
CA ILE A 30 -4.50 19.84 -20.97
C ILE A 30 -4.14 20.34 -22.36
N HIS A 31 -3.74 19.45 -23.27
CA HIS A 31 -3.44 19.78 -24.67
C HIS A 31 -3.53 18.53 -25.53
N GLY A 32 -3.94 18.70 -26.78
CA GLY A 32 -3.95 17.66 -27.79
C GLY A 32 -3.57 18.26 -29.16
N GLY A 33 -2.82 17.50 -29.93
CA GLY A 33 -2.37 17.97 -31.24
C GLY A 33 -1.93 16.85 -32.15
N VAL A 34 -1.86 17.18 -33.44
CA VAL A 34 -1.42 16.28 -34.51
C VAL A 34 0.07 16.49 -34.77
N GLY A 35 0.78 15.42 -35.07
CA GLY A 35 2.18 15.42 -35.44
C GLY A 35 3.11 14.95 -34.35
N ALA A 36 4.42 15.06 -34.61
CA ALA A 36 5.44 14.63 -33.65
C ALA A 36 5.38 15.45 -32.36
N ILE A 37 5.81 14.84 -31.27
CA ILE A 37 5.99 15.52 -30.00
C ILE A 37 7.14 16.52 -30.13
N ASN A 38 6.86 17.78 -29.88
CA ASN A 38 7.84 18.85 -30.03
C ASN A 38 8.27 19.41 -28.65
N GLU A 39 9.27 20.30 -28.68
CA GLU A 39 9.80 20.92 -27.46
C GLU A 39 8.73 21.69 -26.66
N SER A 40 7.81 22.38 -27.35
CA SER A 40 6.72 23.11 -26.71
C SER A 40 5.80 22.19 -25.93
N ASP A 41 5.52 20.99 -26.44
CA ASP A 41 4.74 19.97 -25.72
C ASP A 41 5.43 19.55 -24.44
N VAL A 42 6.75 19.35 -24.48
CA VAL A 42 7.55 18.95 -23.32
C VAL A 42 7.61 20.07 -22.27
N ILE A 43 7.77 21.31 -22.69
CA ILE A 43 7.78 22.47 -21.80
C ILE A 43 6.44 22.61 -21.09
N LEU A 44 5.33 22.46 -21.81
CA LEU A 44 3.99 22.48 -21.22
C LEU A 44 3.80 21.34 -20.21
N ALA A 45 4.25 20.15 -20.56
CA ALA A 45 4.18 18.99 -19.66
C ALA A 45 5.00 19.18 -18.39
N SER A 46 6.19 19.73 -18.50
CA SER A 46 7.04 20.06 -17.35
C SER A 46 6.38 21.09 -16.43
N ALA A 47 5.83 22.16 -17.00
CA ALA A 47 5.17 23.22 -16.24
C ALA A 47 3.87 22.75 -15.55
N SER A 48 3.19 21.77 -16.12
CA SER A 48 1.90 21.25 -15.64
C SER A 48 2.01 19.95 -14.85
N ASN A 49 3.22 19.43 -14.69
CA ASN A 49 3.47 18.10 -14.11
C ASN A 49 2.65 17.01 -14.80
N ALA A 50 2.62 17.04 -16.13
CA ALA A 50 1.83 16.15 -16.97
C ALA A 50 2.72 15.11 -17.65
N ILE A 51 2.11 14.01 -18.08
CA ILE A 51 2.73 13.02 -18.95
C ILE A 51 2.33 13.29 -20.39
N ILE A 52 3.18 12.91 -21.35
CA ILE A 52 2.90 12.99 -22.76
C ILE A 52 2.62 11.60 -23.32
N ILE A 53 1.47 11.46 -23.97
CA ILE A 53 1.06 10.24 -24.65
C ILE A 53 1.15 10.48 -26.16
N GLY A 54 2.04 9.75 -26.82
CA GLY A 54 2.20 9.76 -28.27
C GLY A 54 1.59 8.51 -28.88
N PHE A 55 0.62 8.69 -29.76
CA PHE A 55 -0.02 7.60 -30.49
C PHE A 55 0.41 7.63 -31.96
N ASN A 56 1.17 6.62 -32.39
CA ASN A 56 1.80 6.52 -33.70
C ASN A 56 2.72 7.72 -34.06
N VAL A 57 3.25 8.41 -33.07
CA VAL A 57 4.18 9.51 -33.22
C VAL A 57 5.37 9.34 -32.31
N ARG A 58 6.45 10.07 -32.58
CA ARG A 58 7.66 10.07 -31.76
C ARG A 58 8.06 11.49 -31.40
N PRO A 59 8.82 11.70 -30.32
CA PRO A 59 9.42 12.99 -30.06
C PRO A 59 10.51 13.29 -31.10
N ASP A 60 10.61 14.56 -31.51
CA ASP A 60 11.77 15.00 -32.25
C ASP A 60 13.03 15.05 -31.36
N ALA A 61 14.20 15.30 -31.94
CA ALA A 61 15.47 15.27 -31.23
C ALA A 61 15.52 16.29 -30.06
N MET A 62 14.97 17.49 -30.27
CA MET A 62 14.94 18.53 -29.25
C MET A 62 13.95 18.18 -28.12
N ALA A 63 12.79 17.66 -28.48
CA ALA A 63 11.79 17.21 -27.52
C ALA A 63 12.33 16.09 -26.60
N LYS A 64 13.01 15.13 -27.20
CA LYS A 64 13.64 14.04 -26.47
C LYS A 64 14.69 14.54 -25.46
N ALA A 65 15.59 15.42 -25.91
CA ALA A 65 16.63 16.02 -25.08
C ALA A 65 16.02 16.84 -23.92
N THR A 66 15.00 17.64 -24.22
CA THR A 66 14.31 18.45 -23.22
C THR A 66 13.54 17.58 -22.22
N ALA A 67 12.89 16.52 -22.68
CA ALA A 67 12.18 15.56 -21.80
C ALA A 67 13.14 14.88 -20.84
N ASP A 68 14.30 14.45 -21.30
CA ASP A 68 15.32 13.82 -20.46
C ASP A 68 15.86 14.81 -19.41
N ARG A 69 16.10 16.06 -19.81
CA ARG A 69 16.59 17.13 -18.92
C ARG A 69 15.55 17.53 -17.87
N GLU A 70 14.30 17.68 -18.26
CA GLU A 70 13.20 18.15 -17.40
C GLU A 70 12.51 17.02 -16.64
N GLY A 71 12.87 15.77 -16.91
CA GLY A 71 12.25 14.62 -16.27
C GLY A 71 10.79 14.40 -16.67
N VAL A 72 10.42 14.77 -17.89
CA VAL A 72 9.07 14.57 -18.42
C VAL A 72 8.92 13.13 -18.92
N ASP A 73 7.87 12.46 -18.48
CA ASP A 73 7.54 11.12 -18.91
C ASP A 73 6.83 11.17 -20.27
N VAL A 74 7.46 10.59 -21.29
CA VAL A 74 6.93 10.47 -22.64
C VAL A 74 6.69 9.00 -22.92
N ARG A 75 5.42 8.64 -23.17
CA ARG A 75 5.00 7.28 -23.44
C ARG A 75 4.45 7.17 -24.85
N LEU A 76 4.97 6.19 -25.60
CA LEU A 76 4.65 5.99 -27.02
C LEU A 76 3.85 4.71 -27.21
N TYR A 77 2.76 4.78 -27.96
CA TYR A 77 1.86 3.67 -28.20
C TYR A 77 1.50 3.53 -29.68
N LYS A 78 1.24 2.30 -30.08
CA LYS A 78 0.68 1.95 -31.39
C LYS A 78 -0.71 1.35 -31.26
N VAL A 79 -1.05 0.87 -30.06
CA VAL A 79 -2.33 0.23 -29.74
C VAL A 79 -2.99 1.01 -28.61
N ILE A 80 -4.22 1.47 -28.81
CA ILE A 80 -4.94 2.29 -27.83
C ILE A 80 -5.15 1.58 -26.49
N TYR A 81 -5.33 0.27 -26.49
CA TYR A 81 -5.48 -0.52 -25.26
C TYR A 81 -4.27 -0.40 -24.35
N ASN A 82 -3.07 -0.34 -24.90
CA ASN A 82 -1.86 -0.21 -24.10
C ASN A 82 -1.79 1.15 -23.40
N ALA A 83 -2.23 2.22 -24.08
CA ALA A 83 -2.34 3.54 -23.48
C ALA A 83 -3.37 3.56 -22.35
N ILE A 84 -4.53 2.95 -22.55
CA ILE A 84 -5.59 2.87 -21.56
C ILE A 84 -5.14 2.08 -20.33
N GLU A 85 -4.51 0.92 -20.53
CA GLU A 85 -4.01 0.08 -19.44
C GLU A 85 -2.95 0.79 -18.60
N ASP A 86 -2.02 1.50 -19.24
CA ASP A 86 -0.94 2.21 -18.55
C ASP A 86 -1.46 3.40 -17.75
N VAL A 87 -2.41 4.16 -18.29
CA VAL A 87 -3.05 5.27 -17.57
C VAL A 87 -3.88 4.75 -16.41
N GLU A 88 -4.62 3.67 -16.62
CA GLU A 88 -5.40 3.03 -15.55
C GLU A 88 -4.51 2.53 -14.41
N ALA A 89 -3.37 1.92 -14.74
CA ALA A 89 -2.37 1.49 -13.76
C ALA A 89 -1.78 2.68 -12.99
N ALA A 90 -1.49 3.79 -13.68
CA ALA A 90 -1.00 5.02 -13.05
C ALA A 90 -2.05 5.64 -12.12
N MET A 91 -3.32 5.60 -12.48
CA MET A 91 -4.42 6.05 -11.62
C MET A 91 -4.51 5.23 -10.34
N LYS A 92 -4.43 3.90 -10.43
CA LYS A 92 -4.40 3.00 -9.26
C LYS A 92 -3.22 3.29 -8.34
N GLY A 93 -2.06 3.60 -8.90
CA GLY A 93 -0.87 3.97 -8.15
C GLY A 93 -0.98 5.29 -7.39
N MET A 94 -1.93 6.16 -7.73
CA MET A 94 -2.21 7.42 -7.03
C MET A 94 -3.16 7.27 -5.85
N LEU A 95 -3.83 6.13 -5.72
CA LEU A 95 -4.77 5.89 -4.63
C LEU A 95 -4.04 5.66 -3.32
N ASP A 96 -4.58 6.22 -2.25
CA ASP A 96 -4.07 5.95 -0.92
C ASP A 96 -4.27 4.47 -0.56
N PRO A 97 -3.29 3.83 0.09
CA PRO A 97 -3.44 2.46 0.51
C PRO A 97 -4.58 2.31 1.53
N VAL A 98 -5.38 1.28 1.34
CA VAL A 98 -6.41 0.87 2.30
C VAL A 98 -5.90 -0.36 3.03
N TYR A 99 -6.01 -0.33 4.36
CA TYR A 99 -5.59 -1.42 5.22
C TYR A 99 -6.80 -2.07 5.89
N GLU A 100 -6.78 -3.39 5.96
CA GLU A 100 -7.76 -4.17 6.71
C GLU A 100 -7.08 -4.90 7.87
N GLU A 101 -7.82 -5.10 8.94
CA GLU A 101 -7.38 -5.95 10.04
C GLU A 101 -7.42 -7.41 9.62
N LYS A 102 -6.32 -8.11 9.84
CA LYS A 102 -6.25 -9.56 9.66
C LYS A 102 -5.86 -10.20 10.98
N VAL A 103 -6.77 -10.98 11.56
CA VAL A 103 -6.47 -11.78 12.73
C VAL A 103 -5.51 -12.89 12.33
N ILE A 104 -4.38 -12.98 13.01
CA ILE A 104 -3.33 -13.95 12.73
C ILE A 104 -3.25 -15.10 13.72
N GLY A 105 -3.75 -14.92 14.92
CA GLY A 105 -3.75 -15.99 15.90
C GLY A 105 -4.37 -15.61 17.23
N HIS A 106 -4.53 -16.62 18.07
CA HIS A 106 -5.04 -16.50 19.44
C HIS A 106 -4.13 -17.25 20.40
N ALA A 107 -3.97 -16.70 21.59
CA ALA A 107 -3.24 -17.36 22.68
C ALA A 107 -4.01 -17.23 23.98
N GLN A 108 -3.84 -18.21 24.86
CA GLN A 108 -4.40 -18.19 26.20
C GLN A 108 -3.29 -17.99 27.23
N VAL A 109 -3.48 -17.04 28.12
CA VAL A 109 -2.54 -16.79 29.24
C VAL A 109 -2.64 -17.93 30.25
N ARG A 110 -1.55 -18.60 30.49
CA ARG A 110 -1.47 -19.73 31.46
C ARG A 110 -0.75 -19.39 32.73
N GLN A 111 0.23 -18.50 32.67
CA GLN A 111 1.03 -18.10 33.82
C GLN A 111 1.52 -16.67 33.62
N ILE A 112 1.66 -15.94 34.72
CA ILE A 112 2.15 -14.57 34.71
C ILE A 112 3.48 -14.52 35.44
N PHE A 113 4.49 -13.95 34.75
CA PHE A 113 5.81 -13.72 35.31
C PHE A 113 6.04 -12.22 35.51
N LYS A 114 6.61 -11.85 36.63
CA LYS A 114 6.99 -10.47 36.91
C LYS A 114 8.47 -10.27 36.57
N ALA A 115 8.75 -9.31 35.74
CA ALA A 115 10.09 -8.89 35.41
C ALA A 115 10.29 -7.42 35.81
N SER A 116 11.40 -7.12 36.44
CA SER A 116 11.71 -5.78 36.96
C SER A 116 11.83 -4.73 35.85
N ASP A 117 12.24 -5.14 34.67
CA ASP A 117 12.59 -4.23 33.57
C ASP A 117 11.44 -3.95 32.60
N VAL A 118 10.51 -4.89 32.46
CA VAL A 118 9.46 -4.84 31.41
C VAL A 118 8.02 -4.98 31.96
N GLY A 119 7.87 -5.20 33.25
CA GLY A 119 6.57 -5.43 33.89
C GLY A 119 6.12 -6.88 33.83
N ASN A 120 4.82 -7.13 33.73
CA ASN A 120 4.28 -8.48 33.70
C ASN A 120 4.46 -9.13 32.32
N ILE A 121 4.96 -10.35 32.34
CA ILE A 121 5.08 -11.19 31.13
C ILE A 121 3.97 -12.23 31.16
N ALA A 122 3.13 -12.24 30.12
CA ALA A 122 2.10 -13.24 29.96
C ALA A 122 2.67 -14.52 29.38
N GLY A 123 2.90 -15.52 30.20
CA GLY A 123 3.24 -16.87 29.75
C GLY A 123 2.01 -17.50 29.10
N SER A 124 2.00 -17.56 27.78
CA SER A 124 0.83 -17.91 26.98
C SER A 124 1.08 -19.12 26.10
N TYR A 125 0.00 -19.83 25.78
CA TYR A 125 0.00 -20.92 24.83
C TYR A 125 -0.76 -20.50 23.57
N VAL A 126 -0.11 -20.62 22.40
CA VAL A 126 -0.73 -20.25 21.13
C VAL A 126 -1.74 -21.32 20.72
N LEU A 127 -3.03 -20.96 20.70
CA LEU A 127 -4.13 -21.87 20.43
C LEU A 127 -4.30 -22.14 18.93
N ASP A 128 -4.21 -21.10 18.11
CA ASP A 128 -4.31 -21.18 16.67
C ASP A 128 -3.47 -20.10 16.00
N GLY A 129 -3.22 -20.27 14.70
CA GLY A 129 -2.47 -19.31 13.92
C GLY A 129 -1.03 -19.12 14.40
N TYR A 130 -0.63 -17.88 14.54
CA TYR A 130 0.71 -17.51 14.99
C TYR A 130 0.72 -16.14 15.64
N PHE A 131 1.75 -15.88 16.45
CA PHE A 131 2.07 -14.53 16.94
C PHE A 131 3.34 -14.06 16.29
N GLN A 132 3.34 -12.80 15.86
CA GLN A 132 4.46 -12.17 15.18
C GLN A 132 4.92 -10.97 15.99
N ARG A 133 6.23 -10.76 16.05
CA ARG A 133 6.82 -9.59 16.69
C ARG A 133 6.33 -8.30 16.02
N GLY A 134 5.86 -7.35 16.82
CA GLY A 134 5.31 -6.09 16.32
C GLY A 134 3.86 -6.14 15.85
N CYS A 135 3.17 -7.27 16.03
CA CYS A 135 1.73 -7.32 15.78
C CYS A 135 0.95 -6.53 16.83
N LYS A 136 -0.31 -6.25 16.51
CA LYS A 136 -1.26 -5.66 17.47
C LYS A 136 -2.01 -6.76 18.17
N VAL A 137 -2.47 -6.48 19.39
CA VAL A 137 -3.14 -7.47 20.24
C VAL A 137 -4.40 -6.90 20.89
N ARG A 138 -5.38 -7.76 21.11
CA ARG A 138 -6.56 -7.51 21.92
C ARG A 138 -6.62 -8.54 23.02
N VAL A 139 -6.87 -8.10 24.24
CA VAL A 139 -7.03 -9.00 25.39
C VAL A 139 -8.50 -9.09 25.73
N SER A 140 -9.01 -10.30 25.84
CA SER A 140 -10.39 -10.59 26.26
C SER A 140 -10.38 -11.40 27.55
N ARG A 141 -11.27 -11.02 28.46
CA ARG A 141 -11.50 -11.70 29.71
C ARG A 141 -12.98 -12.05 29.83
N GLU A 142 -13.28 -13.34 30.00
CA GLU A 142 -14.65 -13.82 30.08
C GLU A 142 -15.53 -13.38 28.88
N GLY A 143 -14.92 -13.36 27.70
CA GLY A 143 -15.61 -12.95 26.47
C GLY A 143 -15.71 -11.44 26.21
N GLU A 144 -15.22 -10.62 27.14
CA GLU A 144 -15.25 -9.16 27.03
C GLU A 144 -13.84 -8.62 26.75
N GLN A 145 -13.71 -7.74 25.75
CA GLN A 145 -12.44 -7.07 25.45
C GLN A 145 -12.10 -6.06 26.52
N ILE A 146 -10.92 -6.24 27.14
CA ILE A 146 -10.44 -5.35 28.21
C ILE A 146 -9.26 -4.46 27.82
N PHE A 147 -8.58 -4.79 26.72
CA PHE A 147 -7.43 -4.03 26.24
C PHE A 147 -7.22 -4.24 24.74
N GLU A 148 -6.72 -3.20 24.09
CA GLU A 148 -6.24 -3.23 22.71
C GLU A 148 -4.98 -2.37 22.60
N GLY A 149 -3.92 -2.88 22.00
CA GLY A 149 -2.67 -2.17 21.86
C GLY A 149 -1.61 -2.97 21.10
N ASP A 150 -0.37 -2.56 21.27
CA ASP A 150 0.76 -3.18 20.58
C ASP A 150 1.43 -4.26 21.44
N LEU A 151 1.97 -5.27 20.78
CA LEU A 151 2.82 -6.27 21.41
C LEU A 151 4.23 -5.68 21.54
N ALA A 152 4.65 -5.39 22.76
CA ALA A 152 5.96 -4.80 23.03
C ALA A 152 7.10 -5.80 22.86
N SER A 153 6.88 -7.08 23.23
CA SER A 153 7.90 -8.12 23.17
C SER A 153 7.29 -9.49 22.99
N LEU A 154 7.94 -10.30 22.16
CA LEU A 154 7.62 -11.71 21.95
C LEU A 154 8.85 -12.55 22.27
N LYS A 155 8.74 -13.40 23.28
CA LYS A 155 9.82 -14.25 23.74
C LYS A 155 9.40 -15.71 23.80
N ARG A 156 10.34 -16.59 23.57
CA ARG A 156 10.22 -18.01 23.81
C ARG A 156 11.36 -18.46 24.71
N PHE A 157 11.00 -18.96 25.89
CA PHE A 157 11.94 -19.13 27.01
C PHE A 157 12.53 -17.77 27.41
N LYS A 158 13.80 -17.52 27.23
CA LYS A 158 14.45 -16.23 27.51
C LYS A 158 14.89 -15.50 26.26
N ASP A 159 14.64 -16.07 25.08
CA ASP A 159 15.11 -15.55 23.81
C ASP A 159 14.02 -14.77 23.07
N ASP A 160 14.38 -13.62 22.51
CA ASP A 160 13.52 -12.89 21.60
C ASP A 160 13.34 -13.68 20.32
N VAL A 161 12.10 -13.83 19.87
CA VAL A 161 11.75 -14.53 18.63
C VAL A 161 10.91 -13.65 17.73
N LYS A 162 10.94 -13.93 16.44
CA LYS A 162 10.15 -13.18 15.45
C LYS A 162 8.71 -13.68 15.33
N GLU A 163 8.50 -14.97 15.54
CA GLU A 163 7.22 -15.64 15.35
C GLU A 163 7.10 -16.85 16.26
N VAL A 164 5.90 -17.10 16.77
CA VAL A 164 5.55 -18.31 17.50
C VAL A 164 4.26 -18.87 16.91
N LYS A 165 4.30 -20.13 16.49
CA LYS A 165 3.16 -20.82 15.88
C LYS A 165 2.28 -21.51 16.90
N ALA A 166 1.07 -21.91 16.47
CA ALA A 166 0.15 -22.68 17.29
C ALA A 166 0.80 -23.96 17.85
N GLY A 167 0.47 -24.31 19.09
CA GLY A 167 1.03 -25.45 19.78
C GLY A 167 2.30 -25.17 20.57
N PHE A 168 2.81 -23.94 20.54
CA PHE A 168 3.99 -23.53 21.30
C PHE A 168 3.66 -22.51 22.36
N GLU A 169 4.42 -22.53 23.44
CA GLU A 169 4.34 -21.54 24.51
C GLU A 169 5.23 -20.34 24.20
N CYS A 170 4.81 -19.17 24.65
CA CYS A 170 5.57 -17.92 24.48
C CYS A 170 5.31 -16.96 25.64
N GLY A 171 6.21 -16.01 25.80
CA GLY A 171 6.05 -14.87 26.72
C GLY A 171 5.68 -13.63 25.95
N LEU A 172 4.54 -13.04 26.29
CA LEU A 172 4.03 -11.83 25.67
C LEU A 172 4.11 -10.66 26.63
N VAL A 173 4.68 -9.56 26.19
CA VAL A 173 4.68 -8.28 26.91
C VAL A 173 3.83 -7.31 26.11
N LEU A 174 2.78 -6.80 26.72
CA LEU A 174 1.86 -5.85 26.10
C LEU A 174 2.27 -4.43 26.48
N ASP A 175 2.31 -3.55 25.48
CA ASP A 175 2.67 -2.16 25.70
C ASP A 175 1.53 -1.41 26.40
N GLY A 176 1.85 -0.86 27.57
CA GLY A 176 0.90 -0.06 28.34
C GLY A 176 -0.17 -0.85 29.12
N PHE A 177 -0.05 -2.17 29.20
CA PHE A 177 -1.02 -3.01 29.92
C PHE A 177 -0.33 -4.07 30.78
N ASN A 178 -0.50 -3.97 32.11
CA ASN A 178 0.08 -4.89 33.08
C ASN A 178 -0.97 -5.69 33.88
N ASP A 179 -2.24 -5.47 33.62
CA ASP A 179 -3.35 -6.12 34.34
C ASP A 179 -3.78 -7.43 33.69
N ILE A 180 -2.81 -8.21 33.25
CA ILE A 180 -3.02 -9.53 32.63
C ILE A 180 -3.33 -10.55 33.74
N ALA A 181 -4.33 -11.40 33.50
CA ALA A 181 -4.69 -12.49 34.40
C ALA A 181 -4.62 -13.84 33.70
N GLU A 182 -4.53 -14.90 34.48
CA GLU A 182 -4.63 -16.26 33.95
C GLU A 182 -5.98 -16.45 33.24
N ASP A 183 -6.00 -17.29 32.21
CA ASP A 183 -7.14 -17.57 31.34
C ASP A 183 -7.59 -16.44 30.43
N ASP A 184 -6.93 -15.29 30.44
CA ASP A 184 -7.16 -14.24 29.45
C ASP A 184 -6.81 -14.77 28.05
N VAL A 185 -7.61 -14.38 27.05
CA VAL A 185 -7.35 -14.71 25.66
C VAL A 185 -6.78 -13.50 24.95
N ILE A 186 -5.66 -13.68 24.26
CA ILE A 186 -4.99 -12.65 23.48
C ILE A 186 -5.18 -12.96 22.02
N GLU A 187 -5.82 -12.04 21.30
CA GLU A 187 -5.98 -12.08 19.84
C GLU A 187 -4.91 -11.23 19.19
N ALA A 188 -4.14 -11.82 18.28
CA ALA A 188 -3.16 -11.10 17.50
C ALA A 188 -3.73 -10.74 16.14
N TYR A 189 -3.51 -9.51 15.71
CA TYR A 189 -3.89 -9.05 14.37
C TYR A 189 -2.83 -8.13 13.78
N ILE A 190 -2.82 -8.05 12.47
CA ILE A 190 -1.97 -7.14 11.70
C ILE A 190 -2.83 -6.34 10.73
N MET A 191 -2.32 -5.18 10.32
CA MET A 191 -2.92 -4.40 9.25
C MET A 191 -2.27 -4.82 7.94
N VAL A 192 -3.07 -5.28 6.99
CA VAL A 192 -2.61 -5.68 5.66
C VAL A 192 -3.18 -4.76 4.60
N GLU A 193 -2.36 -4.41 3.62
CA GLU A 193 -2.80 -3.60 2.50
C GLU A 193 -3.73 -4.40 1.60
N VAL A 194 -4.88 -3.80 1.29
CA VAL A 194 -5.87 -4.39 0.38
C VAL A 194 -5.62 -3.87 -1.02
N PRO A 195 -5.50 -4.75 -2.05
CA PRO A 195 -5.40 -4.32 -3.43
C PRO A 195 -6.62 -3.49 -3.86
N ARG A 196 -6.38 -2.39 -4.59
CA ARG A 196 -7.42 -1.49 -5.10
C ARG A 196 -7.48 -1.49 -6.62
#